data_b2fb771df4d4cf33adbc2384ae88d558
#
_entry.id   b2fb771df4d4cf33adbc2384ae88d558
#
_cell.length_a   1.000
_cell.length_b   1.000
_cell.length_c   1.000
_cell.angle_alpha   90.00
_cell.angle_beta   90.00
_cell.angle_gamma   90.00
#
_symmetry.space_group_name_H-M   'P 1'
#
loop_
_entity.id
_entity.type
_entity.pdbx_description
1 polymer ?
#
loop_
_entity_poly.entity_id
_entity_poly.type
_entity_poly.pdbx_seq_one_letter_code
_entity_poly.pdbx_strand_id
1 'polypeptide(L)'
;MAAKADAGNEHAKAVLQSWADAEWFTTNDAVPESIKAVVFKVTGETNTDDLSPAQDAWSRPDIPLHARAMYKMTRDGLEPEEHGSIGPMAQIEAMRNHELPVAFVGDVMGTGSSRKSATNSVLWFFGEDIPGVPNKRSGGICIGNKVAPIFFNTMEDAGALVFEAPVEKLNFGDVIEIRPYEG
;
A
#
# COMPACT_ATOMS: atom_id res chain seq x y z
N MET A 1 -13.36 -23.32 -11.93
CA MET A 1 -13.02 -24.00 -10.68
C MET A 1 -14.00 -25.15 -10.41
N ALA A 2 -15.34 -24.93 -10.36
CA ALA A 2 -16.35 -25.96 -10.09
C ALA A 2 -16.20 -27.21 -10.97
N ALA A 3 -16.16 -27.11 -12.29
CA ALA A 3 -16.01 -28.26 -13.17
C ALA A 3 -14.74 -29.10 -12.92
N LYS A 4 -13.66 -28.50 -12.44
CA LYS A 4 -12.46 -29.23 -12.02
C LYS A 4 -12.66 -29.97 -10.70
N ALA A 5 -13.38 -29.35 -9.76
CA ALA A 5 -13.73 -29.99 -8.49
C ALA A 5 -14.65 -31.21 -8.71
N ASP A 6 -15.67 -31.06 -9.59
CA ASP A 6 -16.57 -32.13 -9.97
C ASP A 6 -15.84 -33.30 -10.66
N ALA A 7 -14.77 -32.99 -11.40
CA ALA A 7 -13.87 -33.98 -12.01
C ALA A 7 -12.86 -34.60 -11.02
N GLY A 8 -12.98 -34.32 -9.72
CA GLY A 8 -12.17 -34.94 -8.68
C GLY A 8 -10.84 -34.21 -8.37
N ASN A 9 -10.66 -32.98 -8.85
CA ASN A 9 -9.43 -32.23 -8.55
C ASN A 9 -9.48 -31.70 -7.10
N GLU A 10 -8.66 -32.25 -6.23
CA GLU A 10 -8.63 -31.95 -4.79
C GLU A 10 -8.23 -30.49 -4.50
N HIS A 11 -7.31 -29.91 -5.29
CA HIS A 11 -6.96 -28.50 -5.13
C HIS A 11 -8.15 -27.57 -5.46
N ALA A 12 -8.91 -27.90 -6.53
CA ALA A 12 -10.10 -27.12 -6.89
C ALA A 12 -11.20 -27.25 -5.83
N LYS A 13 -11.34 -28.43 -5.19
CA LYS A 13 -12.27 -28.64 -4.06
C LYS A 13 -11.86 -27.80 -2.85
N ALA A 14 -10.57 -27.85 -2.47
CA ALA A 14 -10.04 -27.08 -1.34
C ALA A 14 -10.25 -25.56 -1.52
N VAL A 15 -10.01 -25.02 -2.73
CA VAL A 15 -10.27 -23.61 -3.03
C VAL A 15 -11.76 -23.27 -2.91
N LEU A 16 -12.65 -24.10 -3.43
CA LEU A 16 -14.09 -23.87 -3.32
C LEU A 16 -14.59 -23.95 -1.88
N GLN A 17 -14.01 -24.88 -1.11
CA GLN A 17 -14.33 -25.02 0.32
C GLN A 17 -13.87 -23.79 1.09
N SER A 18 -12.62 -23.33 0.88
CA SER A 18 -12.09 -22.10 1.48
C SER A 18 -12.97 -20.87 1.18
N TRP A 19 -13.52 -20.78 -0.04
CA TRP A 19 -14.47 -19.72 -0.39
C TRP A 19 -15.81 -19.88 0.32
N ALA A 20 -16.32 -21.11 0.45
CA ALA A 20 -17.57 -21.38 1.17
C ALA A 20 -17.45 -21.07 2.66
N ASP A 21 -16.30 -21.38 3.25
CA ASP A 21 -16.00 -21.16 4.66
C ASP A 21 -15.55 -19.71 4.95
N ALA A 22 -15.39 -18.89 3.92
CA ALA A 22 -14.87 -17.52 4.00
C ALA A 22 -13.50 -17.42 4.72
N GLU A 23 -12.64 -18.43 4.59
CA GLU A 23 -11.33 -18.49 5.25
C GLU A 23 -10.49 -17.24 4.95
N TRP A 24 -10.50 -16.78 3.71
CA TRP A 24 -9.80 -15.56 3.28
C TRP A 24 -10.23 -14.30 4.05
N PHE A 25 -11.38 -14.35 4.71
CA PHE A 25 -11.95 -13.26 5.48
C PHE A 25 -11.80 -13.46 6.99
N THR A 26 -11.84 -14.71 7.45
CA THR A 26 -11.88 -15.07 8.87
C THR A 26 -10.53 -15.48 9.45
N THR A 27 -9.52 -15.77 8.60
CA THR A 27 -8.21 -16.27 9.03
C THR A 27 -7.10 -15.21 8.98
N ASN A 28 -7.46 -13.93 9.11
CA ASN A 28 -6.47 -12.86 9.23
C ASN A 28 -5.69 -13.03 10.54
N ASP A 29 -4.37 -12.92 10.44
CA ASP A 29 -3.51 -12.90 11.61
C ASP A 29 -3.87 -11.71 12.52
N ALA A 30 -3.74 -11.90 13.82
CA ALA A 30 -3.91 -10.81 14.76
C ALA A 30 -2.83 -9.74 14.52
N VAL A 31 -3.22 -8.47 14.63
CA VAL A 31 -2.25 -7.37 14.54
C VAL A 31 -1.26 -7.51 15.69
N PRO A 32 0.07 -7.44 15.46
CA PRO A 32 1.07 -7.52 16.51
C PRO A 32 0.90 -6.41 17.57
N GLU A 33 1.26 -6.69 18.81
CA GLU A 33 1.23 -5.70 19.90
C GLU A 33 2.24 -4.55 19.67
N SER A 34 3.32 -4.83 18.94
CA SER A 34 4.34 -3.86 18.58
C SER A 34 4.87 -4.12 17.18
N ILE A 35 4.97 -3.07 16.38
CA ILE A 35 5.50 -3.11 15.00
C ILE A 35 6.60 -2.06 14.89
N LYS A 36 7.82 -2.47 14.55
CA LYS A 36 8.88 -1.54 14.17
C LYS A 36 8.85 -1.31 12.67
N ALA A 37 8.96 -0.05 12.26
CA ALA A 37 8.93 0.33 10.85
C ALA A 37 9.91 1.47 10.56
N VAL A 38 10.39 1.54 9.32
CA VAL A 38 11.14 2.70 8.82
C VAL A 38 10.19 3.66 8.09
N VAL A 39 10.37 4.95 8.31
CA VAL A 39 9.47 6.00 7.81
C VAL A 39 9.82 6.42 6.39
N PHE A 40 8.89 6.26 5.45
CA PHE A 40 8.90 6.96 4.17
C PHE A 40 8.00 8.19 4.31
N LYS A 41 8.62 9.34 4.63
CA LYS A 41 7.88 10.59 4.91
C LYS A 41 7.62 11.37 3.64
N VAL A 42 6.37 11.85 3.51
CA VAL A 42 5.94 12.80 2.48
C VAL A 42 5.31 14.01 3.15
N THR A 43 5.83 15.19 2.87
CA THR A 43 5.32 16.45 3.44
C THR A 43 4.19 17.05 2.62
N GLY A 44 3.30 17.77 3.28
CA GLY A 44 2.17 18.47 2.66
C GLY A 44 1.04 17.53 2.27
N GLU A 45 0.15 18.01 1.39
CA GLU A 45 -0.97 17.24 0.89
C GLU A 45 -0.53 16.24 -0.19
N THR A 46 -0.94 14.99 -0.03
CA THR A 46 -0.85 13.95 -1.05
C THR A 46 -2.24 13.63 -1.56
N ASN A 47 -2.51 14.00 -2.79
CA ASN A 47 -3.75 13.59 -3.45
C ASN A 47 -3.58 12.26 -4.21
N THR A 48 -4.67 11.67 -4.62
CA THR A 48 -4.64 10.37 -5.31
C THR A 48 -4.02 10.42 -6.69
N ASP A 49 -3.92 11.58 -7.34
CA ASP A 49 -3.21 11.75 -8.61
C ASP A 49 -1.69 11.86 -8.43
N ASP A 50 -1.21 12.27 -7.24
CA ASP A 50 0.22 12.15 -6.89
C ASP A 50 0.64 10.68 -6.79
N LEU A 51 -0.26 9.81 -6.34
CA LEU A 51 -0.02 8.38 -6.14
C LEU A 51 -0.29 7.54 -7.40
N SER A 52 -1.27 7.97 -8.19
CA SER A 52 -1.75 7.25 -9.38
C SER A 52 -2.30 8.22 -10.42
N PRO A 53 -1.42 8.87 -11.20
CA PRO A 53 -1.83 9.87 -12.17
C PRO A 53 -2.75 9.31 -13.25
N ALA A 54 -3.97 9.86 -13.37
CA ALA A 54 -4.99 9.37 -14.30
C ALA A 54 -4.53 9.38 -15.77
N GLN A 55 -3.68 10.35 -16.14
CA GLN A 55 -3.12 10.48 -17.48
C GLN A 55 -2.21 9.31 -17.88
N ASP A 56 -1.65 8.57 -16.92
CA ASP A 56 -0.78 7.41 -17.20
C ASP A 56 -1.55 6.10 -17.31
N ALA A 57 -2.86 6.08 -17.05
CA ALA A 57 -3.66 4.85 -17.02
C ALA A 57 -3.66 4.07 -18.34
N TRP A 58 -3.58 4.76 -19.48
CA TRP A 58 -3.54 4.12 -20.80
C TRP A 58 -2.16 3.59 -21.19
N SER A 59 -1.10 4.27 -20.80
CA SER A 59 0.29 3.87 -21.11
C SER A 59 0.84 2.86 -20.10
N ARG A 60 0.25 2.77 -18.92
CA ARG A 60 0.68 1.92 -17.80
C ARG A 60 -0.51 1.14 -17.24
N PRO A 61 -0.97 0.09 -17.93
CA PRO A 61 -2.26 -0.55 -17.67
C PRO A 61 -2.27 -1.49 -16.47
N ASP A 62 -1.12 -1.87 -15.93
CA ASP A 62 -1.01 -2.73 -14.75
C ASP A 62 -0.45 -1.99 -13.53
N ILE A 63 -0.67 -2.57 -12.35
CA ILE A 63 -0.26 -1.96 -11.07
C ILE A 63 1.25 -1.70 -11.02
N PRO A 64 2.15 -2.66 -11.35
CA PRO A 64 3.59 -2.44 -11.30
C PRO A 64 4.09 -1.28 -12.16
N LEU A 65 3.56 -1.17 -13.38
CA LEU A 65 3.94 -0.09 -14.29
C LEU A 65 3.35 1.25 -13.86
N HIS A 66 2.08 1.25 -13.43
CA HIS A 66 1.40 2.48 -13.01
C HIS A 66 2.02 3.05 -11.73
N ALA A 67 2.37 2.19 -10.77
CA ALA A 67 3.02 2.60 -9.52
C ALA A 67 4.33 3.36 -9.73
N ARG A 68 5.05 3.11 -10.82
CA ARG A 68 6.28 3.86 -11.16
C ARG A 68 6.04 5.35 -11.38
N ALA A 69 4.80 5.75 -11.65
CA ALA A 69 4.43 7.17 -11.78
C ALA A 69 4.12 7.84 -10.44
N MET A 70 4.12 7.11 -9.33
CA MET A 70 3.89 7.67 -7.99
C MET A 70 4.92 8.74 -7.68
N TYR A 71 4.44 9.95 -7.36
CA TYR A 71 5.28 11.12 -7.11
C TYR A 71 6.24 11.49 -8.26
N LYS A 72 5.81 11.33 -9.52
CA LYS A 72 6.61 11.69 -10.70
C LYS A 72 6.85 13.20 -10.88
N MET A 73 6.12 14.04 -10.15
CA MET A 73 6.36 15.49 -10.10
C MET A 73 7.30 15.82 -8.94
N THR A 74 8.16 16.82 -9.15
CA THR A 74 9.07 17.29 -8.09
C THR A 74 8.30 17.71 -6.85
N ARG A 75 8.74 17.23 -5.71
CA ARG A 75 8.16 17.49 -4.40
C ARG A 75 9.27 17.61 -3.37
N ASP A 76 9.05 18.41 -2.34
CA ASP A 76 10.01 18.57 -1.25
C ASP A 76 10.36 17.23 -0.60
N GLY A 77 11.64 16.92 -0.53
CA GLY A 77 12.17 15.66 0.00
C GLY A 77 12.05 14.44 -0.92
N LEU A 78 11.39 14.55 -2.09
CA LEU A 78 11.27 13.47 -3.08
C LEU A 78 11.80 13.92 -4.45
N GLU A 79 12.76 13.17 -4.96
CA GLU A 79 13.39 13.43 -6.24
C GLU A 79 12.98 12.36 -7.27
N PRO A 80 12.10 12.68 -8.23
CA PRO A 80 11.74 11.74 -9.28
C PRO A 80 12.95 11.39 -10.14
N GLU A 81 13.08 10.12 -10.55
CA GLU A 81 14.12 9.70 -11.49
C GLU A 81 13.96 10.38 -12.85
N GLU A 82 12.71 10.59 -13.28
CA GLU A 82 12.37 11.29 -14.50
C GLU A 82 11.14 12.16 -14.26
N HIS A 83 11.38 13.47 -14.15
CA HIS A 83 10.30 14.43 -13.89
C HIS A 83 9.16 14.31 -14.90
N GLY A 84 7.95 14.18 -14.39
CA GLY A 84 6.74 14.00 -15.19
C GLY A 84 6.50 12.58 -15.73
N SER A 85 7.41 11.63 -15.48
CA SER A 85 7.32 10.25 -15.98
C SER A 85 7.53 9.21 -14.87
N ILE A 86 8.66 9.21 -14.19
CA ILE A 86 9.04 8.19 -13.20
C ILE A 86 9.26 8.86 -11.84
N GLY A 87 8.61 8.34 -10.82
CA GLY A 87 8.74 8.82 -9.44
C GLY A 87 10.09 8.53 -8.79
N PRO A 88 10.23 8.73 -7.47
CA PRO A 88 11.49 8.62 -6.73
C PRO A 88 11.85 7.15 -6.44
N MET A 89 12.02 6.36 -7.50
CA MET A 89 12.20 4.89 -7.37
C MET A 89 13.45 4.52 -6.56
N ALA A 90 14.55 5.25 -6.74
CA ALA A 90 15.78 5.00 -5.96
C ALA A 90 15.56 5.20 -4.45
N GLN A 91 14.81 6.24 -4.04
CA GLN A 91 14.48 6.48 -2.64
C GLN A 91 13.54 5.40 -2.09
N ILE A 92 12.53 5.00 -2.87
CA ILE A 92 11.61 3.92 -2.51
C ILE A 92 12.36 2.59 -2.36
N GLU A 93 13.24 2.26 -3.30
CA GLU A 93 14.00 1.02 -3.28
C GLU A 93 15.00 0.98 -2.11
N ALA A 94 15.64 2.09 -1.80
CA ALA A 94 16.50 2.21 -0.63
C ALA A 94 15.73 1.90 0.68
N MET A 95 14.48 2.38 0.81
CA MET A 95 13.63 2.05 1.95
C MET A 95 13.22 0.58 1.98
N ARG A 96 12.83 0.02 0.83
CA ARG A 96 12.41 -1.39 0.72
C ARG A 96 13.53 -2.38 1.03
N ASN A 97 14.77 -1.98 0.81
CA ASN A 97 15.95 -2.80 1.16
C ASN A 97 16.29 -2.75 2.66
N HIS A 98 15.54 -1.99 3.45
CA HIS A 98 15.69 -1.99 4.89
C HIS A 98 15.14 -3.30 5.48
N GLU A 99 15.73 -3.78 6.61
CA GLU A 99 15.27 -5.00 7.29
C GLU A 99 13.86 -4.85 7.91
N LEU A 100 13.41 -3.62 8.16
CA LEU A 100 12.10 -3.33 8.73
C LEU A 100 11.09 -3.01 7.63
N PRO A 101 9.79 -3.28 7.86
CA PRO A 101 8.73 -2.83 6.97
C PRO A 101 8.72 -1.31 6.86
N VAL A 102 8.24 -0.81 5.73
CA VAL A 102 8.15 0.64 5.48
C VAL A 102 6.80 1.16 5.91
N ALA A 103 6.78 2.20 6.74
CA ALA A 103 5.59 2.99 7.03
C ALA A 103 5.51 4.16 6.05
N PHE A 104 4.45 4.20 5.25
CA PHE A 104 4.11 5.35 4.40
C PHE A 104 3.48 6.44 5.25
N VAL A 105 4.18 7.56 5.42
CA VAL A 105 3.82 8.61 6.37
C VAL A 105 3.60 9.94 5.67
N GLY A 106 2.48 10.62 5.93
CA GLY A 106 2.19 11.92 5.31
C GLY A 106 1.36 12.86 6.18
N ASP A 107 1.37 14.15 5.85
CA ASP A 107 0.63 15.14 6.62
C ASP A 107 -0.88 15.08 6.33
N VAL A 108 -1.27 15.16 5.06
CA VAL A 108 -2.66 14.98 4.59
C VAL A 108 -2.64 14.02 3.43
N MET A 109 -3.35 12.91 3.54
CA MET A 109 -3.21 11.80 2.60
C MET A 109 -4.52 11.40 1.91
N GLY A 110 -4.42 11.08 0.63
CA GLY A 110 -5.47 10.41 -0.13
C GLY A 110 -6.66 11.28 -0.52
N THR A 111 -6.48 12.59 -0.61
CA THR A 111 -7.48 13.48 -1.19
C THR A 111 -7.64 13.18 -2.70
N GLY A 112 -8.79 13.49 -3.29
CA GLY A 112 -9.08 13.21 -4.70
C GLY A 112 -9.93 11.95 -4.90
N SER A 113 -10.01 11.44 -6.13
CA SER A 113 -10.99 10.42 -6.53
C SER A 113 -10.42 9.05 -6.93
N SER A 114 -9.17 8.95 -7.34
CA SER A 114 -8.55 7.71 -7.87
C SER A 114 -8.06 6.74 -6.77
N ARG A 115 -8.87 6.49 -5.76
CA ARG A 115 -8.45 5.88 -4.48
C ARG A 115 -7.93 4.45 -4.61
N LYS A 116 -8.61 3.58 -5.37
CA LYS A 116 -8.19 2.18 -5.56
C LYS A 116 -6.84 2.08 -6.26
N SER A 117 -6.63 2.85 -7.32
CA SER A 117 -5.33 2.85 -8.01
C SER A 117 -4.24 3.49 -7.18
N ALA A 118 -4.55 4.56 -6.42
CA ALA A 118 -3.62 5.16 -5.48
C ALA A 118 -3.20 4.18 -4.39
N THR A 119 -4.15 3.46 -3.77
CA THR A 119 -3.88 2.38 -2.82
C THR A 119 -3.00 1.31 -3.45
N ASN A 120 -3.32 0.84 -4.65
CA ASN A 120 -2.51 -0.16 -5.34
C ASN A 120 -1.08 0.31 -5.59
N SER A 121 -0.86 1.58 -5.95
CA SER A 121 0.48 2.13 -6.13
C SER A 121 1.29 2.16 -4.83
N VAL A 122 0.69 2.59 -3.73
CA VAL A 122 1.32 2.59 -2.40
C VAL A 122 1.67 1.16 -1.98
N LEU A 123 0.71 0.24 -2.06
CA LEU A 123 0.91 -1.14 -1.65
C LEU A 123 1.87 -1.90 -2.57
N TRP A 124 1.98 -1.52 -3.85
CA TRP A 124 3.00 -2.09 -4.73
C TRP A 124 4.42 -1.90 -4.17
N PHE A 125 4.67 -0.77 -3.55
CA PHE A 125 5.98 -0.49 -2.96
C PHE A 125 6.09 -0.90 -1.48
N PHE A 126 5.05 -0.72 -0.69
CA PHE A 126 5.11 -0.84 0.76
C PHE A 126 4.25 -1.98 1.34
N GLY A 127 3.55 -2.72 0.49
CA GLY A 127 2.81 -3.92 0.86
C GLY A 127 3.57 -5.21 0.59
N GLU A 128 2.90 -6.33 0.86
CA GLU A 128 3.42 -7.68 0.74
C GLU A 128 2.76 -8.44 -0.43
N ASP A 129 3.47 -9.40 -0.98
CA ASP A 129 2.97 -10.24 -2.07
C ASP A 129 1.80 -11.12 -1.60
N ILE A 130 0.76 -11.17 -2.39
CA ILE A 130 -0.38 -12.06 -2.15
C ILE A 130 -0.08 -13.41 -2.82
N PRO A 131 -0.03 -14.53 -2.07
CA PRO A 131 0.26 -15.83 -2.63
C PRO A 131 -0.66 -16.18 -3.81
N GLY A 132 -0.06 -16.48 -4.96
CA GLY A 132 -0.79 -16.85 -6.17
C GLY A 132 -1.48 -15.69 -6.91
N VAL A 133 -1.30 -14.45 -6.49
CA VAL A 133 -1.85 -13.25 -7.15
C VAL A 133 -0.70 -12.37 -7.65
N PRO A 134 -0.34 -12.45 -8.93
CA PRO A 134 0.71 -11.60 -9.48
C PRO A 134 0.25 -10.13 -9.61
N ASN A 135 1.21 -9.22 -9.64
CA ASN A 135 1.00 -7.80 -9.93
C ASN A 135 0.05 -7.07 -8.97
N LYS A 136 -0.18 -7.61 -7.77
CA LYS A 136 -0.95 -6.97 -6.71
C LYS A 136 -0.37 -7.34 -5.35
N ARG A 137 -0.40 -6.39 -4.43
CA ARG A 137 0.04 -6.55 -3.04
C ARG A 137 -1.05 -6.12 -2.07
N SER A 138 -0.93 -6.57 -0.84
CA SER A 138 -1.81 -6.24 0.29
C SER A 138 -0.98 -5.87 1.51
N GLY A 139 -1.63 -5.52 2.60
CA GLY A 139 -0.92 -5.16 3.84
C GLY A 139 -0.34 -3.76 3.81
N GLY A 140 0.83 -3.59 4.43
CA GLY A 140 1.51 -2.29 4.54
C GLY A 140 1.03 -1.43 5.70
N ILE A 141 1.76 -0.35 5.95
CA ILE A 141 1.50 0.58 7.06
C ILE A 141 1.36 1.99 6.49
N CYS A 142 0.27 2.66 6.82
CA CYS A 142 -0.01 4.04 6.41
C CYS A 142 -0.32 4.89 7.64
N ILE A 143 0.41 5.98 7.84
CA ILE A 143 0.21 6.90 8.97
C ILE A 143 0.02 8.31 8.43
N GLY A 144 -1.10 8.95 8.73
CA GLY A 144 -1.37 10.33 8.35
C GLY A 144 -1.67 11.20 9.57
N ASN A 145 -1.25 12.47 9.54
CA ASN A 145 -1.83 13.44 10.46
C ASN A 145 -3.34 13.61 10.17
N LYS A 146 -3.70 13.53 8.86
CA LYS A 146 -5.06 13.37 8.37
C LYS A 146 -5.08 12.41 7.18
N VAL A 147 -6.06 11.53 7.15
CA VAL A 147 -6.30 10.61 6.03
C VAL A 147 -7.71 10.80 5.51
N ALA A 148 -7.85 11.02 4.20
CA ALA A 148 -9.18 11.17 3.60
C ALA A 148 -10.01 9.90 3.84
N PRO A 149 -11.26 9.98 4.34
CA PRO A 149 -12.00 8.82 4.84
C PRO A 149 -12.13 7.67 3.84
N ILE A 150 -12.35 7.98 2.56
CA ILE A 150 -12.50 6.92 1.56
C ILE A 150 -11.14 6.31 1.19
N PHE A 151 -10.05 7.06 1.24
CA PHE A 151 -8.70 6.51 1.07
C PHE A 151 -8.34 5.62 2.25
N PHE A 152 -8.64 6.06 3.48
CA PHE A 152 -8.49 5.28 4.70
C PHE A 152 -9.16 3.90 4.57
N ASN A 153 -10.46 3.87 4.30
CA ASN A 153 -11.21 2.63 4.14
C ASN A 153 -10.68 1.76 2.98
N THR A 154 -10.25 2.37 1.87
CA THR A 154 -9.72 1.62 0.73
C THR A 154 -8.37 0.96 1.05
N MET A 155 -7.54 1.60 1.88
CA MET A 155 -6.30 1.03 2.39
C MET A 155 -6.58 -0.14 3.35
N GLU A 156 -7.52 0.01 4.29
CA GLU A 156 -7.96 -1.06 5.18
C GLU A 156 -8.54 -2.26 4.42
N ASP A 157 -9.41 -2.01 3.44
CA ASP A 157 -9.98 -3.04 2.56
C ASP A 157 -8.88 -3.84 1.80
N ALA A 158 -7.74 -3.21 1.57
CA ALA A 158 -6.58 -3.83 0.96
C ALA A 158 -5.63 -4.47 1.99
N GLY A 159 -6.02 -4.52 3.26
CA GLY A 159 -5.28 -5.16 4.35
C GLY A 159 -4.20 -4.30 4.99
N ALA A 160 -4.11 -3.00 4.67
CA ALA A 160 -3.15 -2.11 5.29
C ALA A 160 -3.56 -1.72 6.72
N LEU A 161 -2.57 -1.52 7.57
CA LEU A 161 -2.75 -0.87 8.86
C LEU A 161 -2.72 0.64 8.66
N VAL A 162 -3.83 1.31 8.91
CA VAL A 162 -3.97 2.75 8.70
C VAL A 162 -4.19 3.45 10.04
N PHE A 163 -3.39 4.49 10.31
CA PHE A 163 -3.44 5.25 11.54
C PHE A 163 -3.54 6.75 11.26
N GLU A 164 -4.32 7.46 12.05
CA GLU A 164 -4.22 8.91 12.20
C GLU A 164 -3.45 9.24 13.47
N ALA A 165 -2.31 9.90 13.33
CA ALA A 165 -1.45 10.30 14.44
C ALA A 165 -0.64 11.55 14.09
N PRO A 166 -0.17 12.34 15.08
CA PRO A 166 0.74 13.46 14.83
C PRO A 166 2.05 12.97 14.18
N VAL A 167 2.35 13.47 12.98
CA VAL A 167 3.52 13.03 12.18
C VAL A 167 4.55 14.14 11.95
N GLU A 168 4.36 15.33 12.55
CA GLU A 168 5.17 16.52 12.29
C GLU A 168 6.63 16.34 12.71
N LYS A 169 6.89 15.46 13.66
CA LYS A 169 8.24 15.18 14.18
C LYS A 169 8.94 14.02 13.48
N LEU A 170 8.22 13.31 12.61
CA LEU A 170 8.77 12.18 11.89
C LEU A 170 9.47 12.66 10.63
N ASN A 171 10.67 12.13 10.40
CA ASN A 171 11.48 12.41 9.24
C ASN A 171 11.64 11.17 8.36
N PHE A 172 12.02 11.39 7.12
CA PHE A 172 12.36 10.30 6.19
C PHE A 172 13.52 9.47 6.75
N GLY A 173 13.34 8.16 6.85
CA GLY A 173 14.33 7.23 7.37
C GLY A 173 14.32 7.04 8.89
N ASP A 174 13.50 7.75 9.64
CA ASP A 174 13.33 7.48 11.07
C ASP A 174 12.83 6.05 11.30
N VAL A 175 13.28 5.43 12.38
CA VAL A 175 12.73 4.16 12.85
C VAL A 175 11.74 4.43 13.97
N ILE A 176 10.51 3.94 13.80
CA ILE A 176 9.42 4.10 14.76
C ILE A 176 8.95 2.76 15.30
N GLU A 177 8.34 2.78 16.46
CA GLU A 177 7.59 1.68 17.05
C GLU A 177 6.11 2.06 17.13
N ILE A 178 5.26 1.24 16.52
CA ILE A 178 3.81 1.38 16.51
C ILE A 178 3.26 0.37 17.50
N ARG A 179 2.42 0.81 18.43
CA ARG A 179 1.71 -0.03 19.40
C ARG A 179 0.21 0.11 19.20
N PRO A 180 -0.39 -0.69 18.33
CA PRO A 180 -1.77 -0.49 17.87
C PRO A 180 -2.83 -0.52 18.99
N TYR A 181 -2.52 -1.14 20.12
CA TYR A 181 -3.46 -1.32 21.24
C TYR A 181 -3.22 -0.36 22.40
N GLU A 182 -2.18 0.49 22.31
CA GLU A 182 -1.87 1.53 23.30
C GLU A 182 -2.26 2.88 22.67
N GLY A 183 -3.48 3.32 22.85
CA GLY A 183 -4.05 4.53 22.23
C GLY A 183 -3.43 5.85 22.69
#